data_7974ad710ef2e7efb8ff6715794b2dcb
#
_entry.id   7974ad710ef2e7efb8ff6715794b2dcb
#
_cell.length_a   1.000
_cell.length_b   1.000
_cell.length_c   1.000
_cell.angle_alpha   90.00
_cell.angle_beta   90.00
_cell.angle_gamma   90.00
#
_symmetry.space_group_name_H-M   'P 1'
#
loop_
_entity.id
_entity.type
_entity.pdbx_description
1 polymer ?
#
loop_
_entity_poly.entity_id
_entity_poly.type
_entity_poly.pdbx_seq_one_letter_code
_entity_poly.pdbx_strand_id
1 'polypeptide(L)'
;SHITPQAGDKASFVRHDAHLTLETDLEGSELFEVSLGEFSPTQPADEATDTTVGNAGTSIAGMLCEGRFALFLAGEPYKSGLKAQGCGKLKKAVFTMELDADEEAEGEEGAE
;
A
#
# COMPACT_ATOMS: atom_id res chain seq x y z
N SER A 1 -9.53 -10.83 3.62
CA SER A 1 -10.16 -11.21 2.35
C SER A 1 -9.23 -12.07 1.53
N HIS A 2 -9.81 -12.84 0.64
CA HIS A 2 -9.05 -13.70 -0.25
C HIS A 2 -8.84 -12.99 -1.57
N ILE A 3 -7.61 -12.98 -2.04
CA ILE A 3 -7.31 -12.38 -3.33
C ILE A 3 -6.37 -13.28 -4.11
N THR A 4 -6.33 -13.06 -5.42
CA THR A 4 -5.36 -13.72 -6.29
C THR A 4 -4.28 -12.70 -6.59
N PRO A 5 -3.02 -12.99 -6.21
CA PRO A 5 -1.94 -12.02 -6.44
C PRO A 5 -1.73 -11.75 -7.92
N GLN A 6 -1.34 -10.51 -8.24
CA GLN A 6 -1.06 -10.09 -9.60
C GLN A 6 0.43 -10.08 -9.87
N ALA A 7 0.79 -10.27 -11.14
CA ALA A 7 2.18 -10.06 -11.55
C ALA A 7 2.53 -8.59 -11.35
N GLY A 8 3.76 -8.33 -10.90
CA GLY A 8 4.17 -6.98 -10.56
C GLY A 8 4.08 -6.00 -11.71
N ASP A 9 4.36 -6.45 -12.93
CA ASP A 9 4.33 -5.56 -14.09
C ASP A 9 2.91 -5.23 -14.54
N LYS A 10 1.90 -5.89 -13.98
CA LYS A 10 0.52 -5.64 -14.36
C LYS A 10 -0.22 -4.79 -13.34
N ALA A 11 0.37 -4.58 -12.18
CA ALA A 11 -0.26 -3.79 -11.13
C ALA A 11 0.21 -2.35 -11.23
N SER A 12 -0.68 -1.43 -10.88
CA SER A 12 -0.34 -0.02 -10.83
C SER A 12 -0.04 0.38 -9.40
N PHE A 13 0.77 1.44 -9.23
CA PHE A 13 0.96 2.02 -7.92
C PHE A 13 -0.29 2.81 -7.53
N VAL A 14 -0.55 2.87 -6.24
CA VAL A 14 -1.62 3.70 -5.71
C VAL A 14 -1.05 4.61 -4.64
N ARG A 15 -1.67 5.77 -4.48
CA ARG A 15 -1.28 6.74 -3.46
C ARG A 15 -2.55 7.21 -2.76
N HIS A 16 -2.48 7.24 -1.44
CA HIS A 16 -3.56 7.76 -0.62
C HIS A 16 -3.03 8.99 0.10
N ASP A 17 -3.74 10.09 0.04
CA ASP A 17 -3.22 11.34 0.57
C ASP A 17 -3.74 11.68 1.96
N ALA A 18 -4.84 11.07 2.37
CA ALA A 18 -5.48 11.41 3.62
C ALA A 18 -5.60 10.24 4.58
N HIS A 19 -5.03 9.09 4.27
CA HIS A 19 -5.10 7.97 5.20
C HIS A 19 -3.87 7.07 5.09
N LEU A 20 -3.65 6.31 6.13
CA LEU A 20 -2.61 5.28 6.19
C LEU A 20 -3.24 3.93 5.91
N THR A 21 -2.45 3.00 5.42
CA THR A 21 -2.92 1.64 5.17
C THR A 21 -1.98 0.65 5.85
N LEU A 22 -2.54 -0.22 6.67
CA LEU A 22 -1.79 -1.30 7.29
C LEU A 22 -2.28 -2.62 6.70
N GLU A 23 -1.36 -3.41 6.19
CA GLU A 23 -1.70 -4.69 5.55
C GLU A 23 -0.94 -5.81 6.22
N THR A 24 -1.62 -6.92 6.43
CA THR A 24 -0.99 -8.10 7.02
C THR A 24 -1.53 -9.33 6.32
N ASP A 25 -0.68 -10.33 6.14
CA ASP A 25 -1.08 -11.56 5.50
C ASP A 25 -1.50 -12.58 6.54
N LEU A 26 -2.68 -13.15 6.35
CA LEU A 26 -3.20 -14.19 7.22
C LEU A 26 -2.87 -15.56 6.68
N GLU A 27 -2.79 -15.71 5.36
CA GLU A 27 -2.36 -16.94 4.71
C GLU A 27 -1.63 -16.55 3.44
N GLY A 28 -0.51 -17.20 3.17
CA GLY A 28 0.25 -16.98 1.97
C GLY A 28 1.25 -15.85 2.10
N SER A 29 1.81 -15.49 0.98
CA SER A 29 2.81 -14.44 0.90
C SER A 29 2.57 -13.59 -0.31
N GLU A 30 3.04 -12.35 -0.27
CA GLU A 30 2.92 -11.43 -1.39
C GLU A 30 4.17 -10.59 -1.48
N LEU A 31 4.39 -10.04 -2.66
CA LEU A 31 5.41 -9.02 -2.84
C LEU A 31 4.73 -7.67 -2.83
N PHE A 32 5.48 -6.65 -2.45
CA PHE A 32 5.01 -5.28 -2.53
C PHE A 32 6.16 -4.40 -3.00
N GLU A 33 5.82 -3.21 -3.51
CA GLU A 33 6.81 -2.23 -3.93
C GLU A 33 6.40 -0.88 -3.42
N VAL A 34 7.39 -0.07 -3.07
CA VAL A 34 7.18 1.29 -2.60
C VAL A 34 8.02 2.21 -3.48
N SER A 35 7.41 3.29 -3.94
CA SER A 35 8.10 4.26 -4.77
C SER A 35 9.18 4.98 -3.97
N LEU A 36 10.32 5.22 -4.61
CA LEU A 36 11.41 5.95 -3.98
C LEU A 36 11.37 7.43 -4.32
N GLY A 37 10.35 7.90 -5.02
CA GLY A 37 10.24 9.33 -5.26
C GLY A 37 9.28 9.70 -6.36
N GLU A 38 9.53 9.23 -7.55
CA GLU A 38 8.73 9.65 -8.70
C GLU A 38 7.41 8.90 -8.75
N PHE A 39 6.36 9.64 -9.04
CA PHE A 39 5.04 9.04 -9.23
C PHE A 39 4.30 9.86 -10.26
N SER A 40 3.81 9.19 -11.29
CA SER A 40 3.11 9.83 -12.40
C SER A 40 1.69 9.30 -12.43
N PRO A 41 0.70 10.10 -12.01
CA PRO A 41 -0.69 9.65 -12.06
C PRO A 41 -1.12 9.35 -13.49
N THR A 42 -1.88 8.28 -13.66
CA THR A 42 -2.43 7.93 -14.98
C THR A 42 -3.90 8.26 -15.09
N GLN A 43 -4.53 8.64 -13.98
CA GLN A 43 -5.93 8.99 -13.92
C GLN A 43 -6.11 10.08 -12.88
N PRO A 44 -7.21 10.87 -12.98
CA PRO A 44 -7.51 11.81 -11.91
C PRO A 44 -7.73 11.07 -10.58
N ALA A 45 -7.45 11.74 -9.50
CA ALA A 45 -7.63 11.16 -8.17
C ALA A 45 -9.10 10.86 -7.93
N ASP A 46 -9.36 9.73 -7.29
CA ASP A 46 -10.70 9.36 -6.87
C ASP A 46 -10.87 9.85 -5.43
N GLU A 47 -11.58 10.94 -5.27
CA GLU A 47 -11.70 11.57 -3.96
C GLU A 47 -12.55 10.73 -3.01
N ALA A 48 -13.49 9.96 -3.57
CA ALA A 48 -14.33 9.14 -2.71
C ALA A 48 -13.55 8.06 -1.98
N THR A 49 -12.51 7.53 -2.61
CA THR A 49 -11.70 6.49 -2.00
C THR A 49 -10.32 6.99 -1.59
N ASP A 50 -10.05 8.29 -1.83
CA ASP A 50 -8.74 8.87 -1.54
C ASP A 50 -7.64 8.07 -2.22
N THR A 51 -7.80 7.80 -3.51
CA THR A 51 -6.86 6.94 -4.23
C THR A 51 -6.46 7.59 -5.55
N THR A 52 -5.18 7.69 -5.78
CA THR A 52 -4.61 8.10 -7.06
C THR A 52 -3.82 6.92 -7.62
N VAL A 53 -4.08 6.58 -8.87
CA VAL A 53 -3.43 5.44 -9.53
C VAL A 53 -2.41 5.98 -10.51
N GLY A 54 -1.25 5.33 -10.57
CA GLY A 54 -0.22 5.79 -11.48
C GLY A 54 0.98 4.87 -11.55
N ASN A 55 2.06 5.39 -12.10
CA ASN A 55 3.30 4.67 -12.28
C ASN A 55 4.41 5.33 -11.49
N ALA A 56 5.36 4.53 -11.05
CA ALA A 56 6.54 5.04 -10.36
C ALA A 56 7.78 4.59 -11.13
N GLY A 57 8.80 5.44 -11.14
CA GLY A 57 10.01 5.12 -11.87
C GLY A 57 10.93 4.18 -11.13
N THR A 58 11.24 4.49 -9.88
CA THR A 58 12.16 3.72 -9.07
C THR A 58 11.44 3.26 -7.82
N SER A 59 11.63 2.00 -7.45
CA SER A 59 10.94 1.47 -6.27
C SER A 59 11.84 0.47 -5.57
N ILE A 60 11.50 0.17 -4.33
CA ILE A 60 12.06 -0.96 -3.61
C ILE A 60 10.96 -1.98 -3.43
N ALA A 61 11.37 -3.24 -3.36
CA ALA A 61 10.43 -4.33 -3.22
C ALA A 61 10.72 -5.08 -1.93
N GLY A 62 9.66 -5.65 -1.35
CA GLY A 62 9.78 -6.48 -0.18
C GLY A 62 8.78 -7.60 -0.25
N MET A 63 8.87 -8.52 0.69
CA MET A 63 7.95 -9.64 0.77
C MET A 63 7.21 -9.58 2.09
N LEU A 64 5.89 -9.72 2.01
CA LEU A 64 5.04 -9.82 3.19
C LEU A 64 4.57 -11.26 3.30
N CYS A 65 4.54 -11.78 4.51
CA CYS A 65 4.14 -13.15 4.75
C CYS A 65 3.37 -13.24 6.05
N GLU A 66 2.93 -14.44 6.38
CA GLU A 66 2.11 -14.65 7.55
C GLU A 66 2.82 -14.15 8.80
N GLY A 67 2.08 -13.46 9.65
CA GLY A 67 2.61 -12.94 10.89
C GLY A 67 3.38 -11.64 10.77
N ARG A 68 3.41 -11.05 9.58
CA ARG A 68 4.09 -9.78 9.34
C ARG A 68 3.10 -8.75 8.85
N PHE A 69 3.46 -7.48 8.94
CA PHE A 69 2.61 -6.42 8.42
C PHE A 69 3.45 -5.37 7.74
N ALA A 70 2.80 -4.58 6.91
CA ALA A 70 3.40 -3.42 6.26
C ALA A 70 2.48 -2.24 6.49
N LEU A 71 3.08 -1.09 6.76
CA LEU A 71 2.34 0.15 6.96
C LEU A 71 2.74 1.11 5.85
N PHE A 72 1.76 1.52 5.04
CA PHE A 72 2.00 2.45 3.95
C PHE A 72 1.47 3.80 4.35
N LEU A 73 2.33 4.79 4.34
CA LEU A 73 2.01 6.12 4.85
C LEU A 73 1.23 6.92 3.82
N ALA A 74 0.53 7.93 4.32
CA ALA A 74 -0.16 8.85 3.43
C ALA A 74 0.85 9.55 2.52
N GLY A 75 0.50 9.70 1.26
CA GLY A 75 1.37 10.33 0.29
C GLY A 75 2.44 9.42 -0.30
N GLU A 76 2.49 8.17 0.11
CA GLU A 76 3.51 7.24 -0.32
C GLU A 76 2.95 6.30 -1.38
N PRO A 77 3.41 6.39 -2.64
CA PRO A 77 2.92 5.47 -3.66
C PRO A 77 3.44 4.06 -3.42
N TYR A 78 2.57 3.09 -3.55
CA TYR A 78 2.95 1.70 -3.33
C TYR A 78 2.05 0.78 -4.13
N LYS A 79 2.45 -0.47 -4.25
CA LYS A 79 1.56 -1.52 -4.76
C LYS A 79 1.82 -2.79 -3.96
N SER A 80 0.75 -3.54 -3.74
CA SER A 80 0.81 -4.77 -2.96
C SER A 80 -0.04 -5.83 -3.62
N GLY A 81 -0.12 -7.00 -3.00
CA GLY A 81 -0.86 -8.10 -3.60
C GLY A 81 -0.18 -8.65 -4.83
N LEU A 82 1.14 -8.49 -4.93
CA LEU A 82 1.89 -8.95 -6.09
C LEU A 82 2.26 -10.41 -5.89
N LYS A 83 2.36 -11.12 -7.00
CA LYS A 83 2.57 -12.55 -6.94
C LYS A 83 3.95 -12.89 -6.42
N ALA A 84 4.00 -13.68 -5.36
CA ALA A 84 5.23 -14.27 -4.86
C ALA A 84 5.36 -15.66 -5.42
N GLN A 85 6.60 -16.11 -5.60
CA GLN A 85 6.84 -17.40 -6.21
C GLN A 85 6.19 -18.49 -5.38
N GLY A 86 5.43 -19.35 -6.05
CA GLY A 86 4.82 -20.49 -5.38
C GLY A 86 3.53 -20.18 -4.65
N CYS A 87 3.06 -18.93 -4.69
CA CYS A 87 1.86 -18.56 -3.97
C CYS A 87 0.77 -18.13 -4.94
N GLY A 88 -0.27 -18.97 -5.07
CA GLY A 88 -1.37 -18.68 -5.98
C GLY A 88 -2.58 -18.10 -5.31
N LYS A 89 -2.62 -18.08 -3.98
CA LYS A 89 -3.73 -17.54 -3.22
C LYS A 89 -3.22 -16.79 -2.02
N LEU A 90 -3.98 -15.80 -1.60
CA LEU A 90 -3.57 -14.93 -0.53
C LEU A 90 -4.79 -14.55 0.30
N LYS A 91 -4.66 -14.64 1.60
CA LYS A 91 -5.68 -14.14 2.52
C LYS A 91 -5.03 -13.06 3.35
N LYS A 92 -5.59 -11.85 3.30
CA LYS A 92 -4.98 -10.73 3.98
C LYS A 92 -6.03 -9.86 4.65
N ALA A 93 -5.58 -9.07 5.59
CA ALA A 93 -6.39 -8.05 6.24
C ALA A 93 -5.80 -6.69 5.93
N VAL A 94 -6.66 -5.73 5.61
CA VAL A 94 -6.25 -4.39 5.28
C VAL A 94 -7.01 -3.44 6.20
N PHE A 95 -6.27 -2.58 6.87
CA PHE A 95 -6.84 -1.59 7.79
C PHE A 95 -6.47 -0.20 7.30
N THR A 96 -7.43 0.70 7.26
CA THR A 96 -7.15 2.08 6.90
C THR A 96 -7.39 2.96 8.11
N MET A 97 -6.56 3.99 8.24
CA MET A 97 -6.65 4.95 9.34
C MET A 97 -6.58 6.34 8.74
N GLU A 98 -7.64 7.10 8.92
CA GLU A 98 -7.69 8.43 8.35
C GLU A 98 -6.91 9.40 9.22
N LEU A 99 -6.28 10.37 8.56
CA LEU A 99 -5.60 11.45 9.24
C LEU A 99 -6.52 12.66 9.25
N ASP A 100 -6.48 13.42 10.34
CA ASP A 100 -7.13 14.72 10.32
C ASP A 100 -6.12 15.74 10.84
N ALA A 101 -6.45 17.01 10.63
CA ALA A 101 -5.49 18.07 10.94
C ALA A 101 -5.11 18.10 12.40
N ASP A 102 -6.06 17.83 13.29
CA ASP A 102 -5.76 17.88 14.71
C ASP A 102 -4.86 16.73 15.11
N GLU A 103 -5.11 15.55 14.56
CA GLU A 103 -4.26 14.41 14.86
C GLU A 103 -2.86 14.59 14.36
N GLU A 104 -2.73 15.24 13.22
CA GLU A 104 -1.39 15.50 12.70
C GLU A 104 -0.60 16.39 13.62
N ALA A 105 -1.25 17.43 14.14
CA ALA A 105 -0.58 18.34 15.04
C ALA A 105 -0.17 17.62 16.31
N GLU A 106 -1.02 16.74 16.80
CA GLU A 106 -0.69 16.00 18.01
C GLU A 106 0.34 14.96 17.77
N GLY A 107 0.33 14.37 16.58
CA GLY A 107 1.29 13.34 16.26
C GLY A 107 2.71 13.83 16.40
N GLU A 108 2.92 15.08 16.20
CA GLU A 108 4.25 15.61 16.36
C GLU A 108 4.72 15.55 17.79
N GLU A 109 3.81 15.69 18.70
CA GLU A 109 4.18 15.63 20.09
C GLU A 109 4.27 14.22 20.56
N GLY A 110 3.35 13.50 20.14
CA GLY A 110 3.23 12.25 20.66
C GLY A 110 4.08 11.32 20.06
N ALA A 111 4.35 11.67 19.35
CA ALA A 111 4.88 10.76 18.82
C ALA A 111 4.84 9.73 19.66
N GLU A 112 4.46 10.05 20.00
CA GLU A 112 4.26 9.40 20.54
C GLU A 112 4.04 8.75 20.43
#